data_1efa9899098d1c62de5add0c7c65458d
#
_entry.id   1efa9899098d1c62de5add0c7c65458d
#
_cell.length_a   1.000
_cell.length_b   1.000
_cell.length_c   1.000
_cell.angle_alpha   90.00
_cell.angle_beta   90.00
_cell.angle_gamma   90.00
#
_symmetry.space_group_name_H-M   'P 1'
#
loop_
_entity.id
_entity.type
_entity.pdbx_description
1 polymer ?
#
loop_
_entity_poly.entity_id
_entity_poly.type
_entity_poly.pdbx_seq_one_letter_code
_entity_poly.pdbx_strand_id
1 'polypeptide(L)'
;MYSIKAVAQATGLTVETLRAWERRYGVVVPNRDEGGRRVYRAEDVLRLRRLREATERGHPIGRLAGLSDDGLASLLDESTDRRVRAASNAFVERILESAQRFRTAECEQALTLAIAMLPPLQLVSEVLQPLLREVGERWHRGELAISQERLVSTIVRRNVGLMLDTYDRSARRAAVVFATLPGERHELGLLMSAMVCASRGFKVHYLGIDLPPGEIARFARESGAVGVALSVVLQDRLADLPAQLRELASGLPESAQVWLGGSSARVLARDQLPPNCVVLQDGAELEQRLEMMAA
;
A
#
# COMPACT_ATOMS: atom_id res chain seq x y z
N MET A 1 26.12 -24.01 -12.26
CA MET A 1 27.01 -23.44 -13.27
C MET A 1 26.32 -23.45 -14.63
N TYR A 2 26.34 -22.33 -15.35
CA TYR A 2 25.63 -22.14 -16.62
C TYR A 2 26.63 -21.84 -17.75
N SER A 3 26.42 -22.42 -18.93
CA SER A 3 27.20 -22.07 -20.11
C SER A 3 26.82 -20.68 -20.65
N ILE A 4 27.68 -20.02 -21.42
CA ILE A 4 27.38 -18.69 -22.00
C ILE A 4 26.11 -18.68 -22.86
N LYS A 5 25.82 -19.80 -23.55
CA LYS A 5 24.55 -19.93 -24.32
C LYS A 5 23.34 -19.98 -23.42
N ALA A 6 23.41 -20.72 -22.29
CA ALA A 6 22.34 -20.80 -21.32
C ALA A 6 22.12 -19.43 -20.63
N VAL A 7 23.19 -18.69 -20.32
CA VAL A 7 23.12 -17.32 -19.79
C VAL A 7 22.47 -16.37 -20.80
N ALA A 8 22.87 -16.42 -22.06
CA ALA A 8 22.26 -15.60 -23.11
C ALA A 8 20.75 -15.84 -23.22
N GLN A 9 20.33 -17.09 -23.22
CA GLN A 9 18.93 -17.46 -23.25
C GLN A 9 18.17 -17.01 -21.97
N ALA A 10 18.77 -17.21 -20.80
CA ALA A 10 18.16 -16.86 -19.50
C ALA A 10 18.07 -15.34 -19.27
N THR A 11 19.00 -14.57 -19.81
CA THR A 11 19.06 -13.12 -19.65
C THR A 11 18.47 -12.36 -20.82
N GLY A 12 18.29 -13.00 -22.01
CA GLY A 12 17.89 -12.35 -23.26
C GLY A 12 18.95 -11.44 -23.87
N LEU A 13 20.20 -11.50 -23.37
CA LEU A 13 21.35 -10.81 -23.95
C LEU A 13 21.95 -11.67 -25.06
N THR A 14 22.57 -11.05 -26.07
CA THR A 14 23.34 -11.81 -27.05
C THR A 14 24.70 -12.26 -26.48
N VAL A 15 25.26 -13.32 -27.01
CA VAL A 15 26.60 -13.81 -26.59
C VAL A 15 27.67 -12.74 -26.82
N GLU A 16 27.50 -11.96 -27.87
CA GLU A 16 28.39 -10.83 -28.22
C GLU A 16 28.32 -9.74 -27.17
N THR A 17 27.11 -9.37 -26.76
CA THR A 17 26.87 -8.38 -25.69
C THR A 17 27.48 -8.85 -24.38
N LEU A 18 27.26 -10.10 -23.98
CA LEU A 18 27.86 -10.68 -22.78
C LEU A 18 29.36 -10.56 -22.78
N ARG A 19 30.01 -10.98 -23.86
CA ARG A 19 31.48 -10.88 -24.03
C ARG A 19 32.00 -9.45 -24.03
N ALA A 20 31.22 -8.52 -24.63
CA ALA A 20 31.59 -7.11 -24.65
C ALA A 20 31.50 -6.51 -23.23
N TRP A 21 30.44 -6.82 -22.48
CA TRP A 21 30.25 -6.36 -21.11
C TRP A 21 31.27 -6.92 -20.13
N GLU A 22 31.62 -8.22 -20.25
CA GLU A 22 32.72 -8.83 -19.48
C GLU A 22 34.04 -8.11 -19.74
N ARG A 23 34.41 -8.00 -21.01
CA ARG A 23 35.73 -7.46 -21.39
C ARG A 23 35.87 -5.97 -21.13
N ARG A 24 34.80 -5.20 -21.40
CA ARG A 24 34.87 -3.72 -21.39
C ARG A 24 34.56 -3.14 -20.03
N TYR A 25 33.67 -3.78 -19.26
CA TYR A 25 33.14 -3.25 -18.02
C TYR A 25 33.35 -4.19 -16.82
N GLY A 26 33.77 -5.44 -17.03
CA GLY A 26 34.00 -6.37 -15.92
C GLY A 26 32.77 -6.69 -15.10
N VAL A 27 31.55 -6.60 -15.69
CA VAL A 27 30.28 -6.72 -14.99
C VAL A 27 30.10 -8.04 -14.25
N VAL A 28 30.66 -9.13 -14.77
CA VAL A 28 30.81 -10.45 -14.16
C VAL A 28 32.15 -11.04 -14.56
N VAL A 29 32.70 -11.92 -13.73
CA VAL A 29 33.93 -12.66 -13.98
C VAL A 29 33.63 -14.14 -14.04
N PRO A 30 33.40 -14.71 -15.25
CA PRO A 30 33.05 -16.12 -15.38
C PRO A 30 34.20 -17.04 -14.97
N ASN A 31 33.88 -18.15 -14.34
CA ASN A 31 34.82 -19.24 -14.12
C ASN A 31 35.10 -19.98 -15.46
N ARG A 32 36.09 -20.87 -15.46
CA ARG A 32 36.35 -21.76 -16.58
C ARG A 32 36.20 -23.22 -16.12
N ASP A 33 35.55 -24.03 -16.96
CA ASP A 33 35.50 -25.47 -16.76
C ASP A 33 36.82 -26.16 -17.14
N GLU A 34 36.90 -27.47 -16.91
CA GLU A 34 38.08 -28.27 -17.25
C GLU A 34 38.45 -28.20 -18.75
N GLY A 35 37.49 -27.88 -19.61
CA GLY A 35 37.68 -27.65 -21.04
C GLY A 35 38.00 -26.20 -21.43
N GLY A 36 38.24 -25.31 -20.46
CA GLY A 36 38.59 -23.88 -20.69
C GLY A 36 37.36 -23.00 -21.07
N ARG A 37 36.14 -23.53 -21.06
CA ARG A 37 34.93 -22.80 -21.44
C ARG A 37 34.40 -21.99 -20.28
N ARG A 38 33.83 -20.81 -20.61
CA ARG A 38 33.19 -19.92 -19.61
C ARG A 38 31.98 -20.58 -18.95
N VAL A 39 31.95 -20.55 -17.62
CA VAL A 39 30.82 -21.00 -16.80
C VAL A 39 30.50 -19.93 -15.79
N TYR A 40 29.18 -19.69 -15.59
CA TYR A 40 28.63 -18.62 -14.77
C TYR A 40 27.88 -19.21 -13.60
N ARG A 41 27.86 -18.51 -12.49
CA ARG A 41 27.07 -18.86 -11.31
C ARG A 41 25.64 -18.32 -11.45
N ALA A 42 24.73 -18.76 -10.58
CA ALA A 42 23.38 -18.24 -10.55
C ALA A 42 23.34 -16.73 -10.22
N GLU A 43 24.22 -16.27 -9.34
CA GLU A 43 24.40 -14.87 -8.99
C GLU A 43 24.80 -14.00 -10.20
N ASP A 44 25.70 -14.50 -11.06
CA ASP A 44 26.09 -13.81 -12.29
C ASP A 44 24.90 -13.64 -13.25
N VAL A 45 24.06 -14.67 -13.37
CA VAL A 45 22.84 -14.61 -14.21
C VAL A 45 21.86 -13.57 -13.67
N LEU A 46 21.68 -13.50 -12.34
CA LEU A 46 20.81 -12.52 -11.71
C LEU A 46 21.30 -11.10 -11.92
N ARG A 47 22.62 -10.87 -11.71
CA ARG A 47 23.27 -9.58 -11.98
C ARG A 47 23.11 -9.14 -13.42
N LEU A 48 23.34 -10.03 -14.37
CA LEU A 48 23.21 -9.74 -15.81
C LEU A 48 21.75 -9.41 -16.20
N ARG A 49 20.75 -10.05 -15.58
CA ARG A 49 19.34 -9.69 -15.77
C ARG A 49 19.04 -8.27 -15.29
N ARG A 50 19.49 -7.92 -14.08
CA ARG A 50 19.33 -6.57 -13.53
C ARG A 50 20.01 -5.52 -14.40
N LEU A 51 21.23 -5.79 -14.87
CA LEU A 51 21.96 -4.89 -15.76
C LEU A 51 21.23 -4.69 -17.09
N ARG A 52 20.69 -5.76 -17.68
CA ARG A 52 19.88 -5.66 -18.90
C ARG A 52 18.63 -4.79 -18.65
N GLU A 53 17.89 -5.09 -17.61
CA GLU A 53 16.68 -4.35 -17.26
C GLU A 53 16.98 -2.86 -17.06
N ALA A 54 18.06 -2.52 -16.33
CA ALA A 54 18.46 -1.14 -16.14
C ALA A 54 18.89 -0.46 -17.47
N THR A 55 19.55 -1.19 -18.38
CA THR A 55 19.92 -0.63 -19.70
C THR A 55 18.72 -0.43 -20.61
N GLU A 56 17.73 -1.32 -20.58
CA GLU A 56 16.44 -1.16 -21.29
C GLU A 56 15.64 0.04 -20.74
N ARG A 57 15.84 0.39 -19.48
CA ARG A 57 15.28 1.61 -18.87
C ARG A 57 16.09 2.88 -19.17
N GLY A 58 17.15 2.79 -20.00
CA GLY A 58 17.92 3.94 -20.49
C GLY A 58 19.15 4.28 -19.65
N HIS A 59 19.54 3.46 -18.67
CA HIS A 59 20.77 3.69 -17.92
C HIS A 59 22.00 3.19 -18.68
N PRO A 60 23.06 4.00 -18.89
CA PRO A 60 24.26 3.57 -19.58
C PRO A 60 25.00 2.46 -18.82
N ILE A 61 25.36 1.36 -19.49
CA ILE A 61 26.03 0.21 -18.87
C ILE A 61 27.33 0.61 -18.13
N GLY A 62 28.07 1.59 -18.63
CA GLY A 62 29.28 2.06 -17.97
C GLY A 62 29.07 2.66 -16.58
N ARG A 63 27.87 3.22 -16.28
CA ARG A 63 27.50 3.68 -14.93
C ARG A 63 27.03 2.52 -14.05
N LEU A 64 26.35 1.54 -14.65
CA LEU A 64 25.77 0.41 -13.93
C LEU A 64 26.83 -0.60 -13.49
N ALA A 65 27.90 -0.76 -14.28
CA ALA A 65 28.95 -1.76 -14.04
C ALA A 65 29.63 -1.61 -12.67
N GLY A 66 29.77 -0.38 -12.17
CA GLY A 66 30.37 -0.08 -10.87
C GLY A 66 29.43 -0.23 -9.66
N LEU A 67 28.13 -0.48 -9.88
CA LEU A 67 27.17 -0.65 -8.80
C LEU A 67 27.25 -2.06 -8.20
N SER A 68 27.06 -2.16 -6.87
CA SER A 68 26.80 -3.44 -6.20
C SER A 68 25.47 -4.03 -6.65
N ASP A 69 25.22 -5.30 -6.34
CA ASP A 69 23.93 -5.95 -6.65
C ASP A 69 22.76 -5.31 -5.89
N ASP A 70 23.00 -4.82 -4.67
CA ASP A 70 22.02 -4.05 -3.90
C ASP A 70 21.80 -2.66 -4.51
N GLY A 71 22.86 -2.00 -4.97
CA GLY A 71 22.75 -0.72 -5.68
C GLY A 71 21.99 -0.82 -7.00
N LEU A 72 22.15 -1.93 -7.74
CA LEU A 72 21.36 -2.21 -8.95
C LEU A 72 19.89 -2.51 -8.62
N ALA A 73 19.64 -3.25 -7.54
CA ALA A 73 18.28 -3.52 -7.09
C ALA A 73 17.58 -2.21 -6.70
N SER A 74 18.20 -1.39 -5.85
CA SER A 74 17.65 -0.09 -5.43
C SER A 74 17.39 0.84 -6.62
N LEU A 75 18.30 0.90 -7.59
CA LEU A 75 18.10 1.72 -8.81
C LEU A 75 16.89 1.27 -9.62
N LEU A 76 16.66 -0.04 -9.72
CA LEU A 76 15.52 -0.61 -10.43
C LEU A 76 14.21 -0.35 -9.68
N ASP A 77 14.22 -0.48 -8.36
CA ASP A 77 13.07 -0.19 -7.50
C ASP A 77 12.69 1.29 -7.56
N GLU A 78 13.66 2.22 -7.40
CA GLU A 78 13.41 3.66 -7.52
C GLU A 78 12.84 4.07 -8.89
N SER A 79 13.30 3.45 -9.97
CA SER A 79 12.78 3.75 -11.30
C SER A 79 11.38 3.18 -11.53
N THR A 80 11.06 2.04 -10.92
CA THR A 80 9.72 1.45 -10.92
C THR A 80 8.78 2.32 -10.10
N ASP A 81 9.16 2.69 -8.88
CA ASP A 81 8.41 3.58 -8.01
C ASP A 81 8.12 4.94 -8.68
N ARG A 82 9.10 5.51 -9.38
CA ARG A 82 8.91 6.77 -10.11
C ARG A 82 7.88 6.64 -11.23
N ARG A 83 7.89 5.53 -11.98
CA ARG A 83 6.88 5.26 -13.02
C ARG A 83 5.49 5.04 -12.43
N VAL A 84 5.40 4.26 -11.35
CA VAL A 84 4.15 4.04 -10.63
C VAL A 84 3.59 5.36 -10.11
N ARG A 85 4.40 6.19 -9.46
CA ARG A 85 3.99 7.51 -8.97
C ARG A 85 3.54 8.44 -10.10
N ALA A 86 4.26 8.45 -11.23
CA ALA A 86 3.86 9.26 -12.39
C ALA A 86 2.51 8.82 -12.96
N ALA A 87 2.27 7.51 -13.08
CA ALA A 87 0.98 6.98 -13.52
C ALA A 87 -0.13 7.27 -12.49
N SER A 88 0.16 7.13 -11.20
CA SER A 88 -0.77 7.40 -10.11
C SER A 88 -1.19 8.87 -10.08
N ASN A 89 -0.25 9.79 -10.24
CA ASN A 89 -0.54 11.22 -10.36
C ASN A 89 -1.45 11.53 -11.55
N ALA A 90 -1.22 10.87 -12.70
CA ALA A 90 -2.07 11.06 -13.87
C ALA A 90 -3.52 10.58 -13.63
N PHE A 91 -3.73 9.52 -12.83
CA PHE A 91 -5.09 9.12 -12.42
C PHE A 91 -5.73 10.16 -11.52
N VAL A 92 -5.00 10.67 -10.51
CA VAL A 92 -5.49 11.71 -9.60
C VAL A 92 -5.91 12.96 -10.38
N GLU A 93 -5.04 13.48 -11.24
CA GLU A 93 -5.32 14.66 -12.06
C GLU A 93 -6.55 14.45 -12.95
N ARG A 94 -6.62 13.30 -13.64
CA ARG A 94 -7.75 12.99 -14.52
C ARG A 94 -9.08 12.91 -13.76
N ILE A 95 -9.11 12.31 -12.56
CA ILE A 95 -10.32 12.25 -11.74
C ILE A 95 -10.73 13.67 -11.30
N LEU A 96 -9.77 14.50 -10.85
CA LEU A 96 -10.03 15.88 -10.43
C LEU A 96 -10.58 16.74 -11.57
N GLU A 97 -9.95 16.70 -12.74
CA GLU A 97 -10.43 17.44 -13.93
C GLU A 97 -11.83 16.99 -14.36
N SER A 98 -12.07 15.69 -14.33
CA SER A 98 -13.39 15.14 -14.68
C SER A 98 -14.46 15.55 -13.66
N ALA A 99 -14.12 15.55 -12.37
CA ALA A 99 -15.01 16.00 -11.29
C ALA A 99 -15.34 17.49 -11.41
N GLN A 100 -14.37 18.34 -11.72
CA GLN A 100 -14.57 19.77 -11.96
C GLN A 100 -15.56 20.06 -13.09
N ARG A 101 -15.61 19.17 -14.08
CA ARG A 101 -16.51 19.27 -15.24
C ARG A 101 -17.78 18.45 -15.08
N PHE A 102 -18.05 17.88 -13.90
CA PHE A 102 -19.19 16.97 -13.63
C PHE A 102 -19.29 15.75 -14.55
N ARG A 103 -18.12 15.26 -15.03
CA ARG A 103 -18.05 14.11 -15.95
C ARG A 103 -17.92 12.81 -15.16
N THR A 104 -19.02 12.35 -14.57
CA THR A 104 -19.06 11.19 -13.68
C THR A 104 -18.49 9.93 -14.34
N ALA A 105 -18.85 9.64 -15.58
CA ALA A 105 -18.35 8.45 -16.28
C ALA A 105 -16.84 8.45 -16.48
N GLU A 106 -16.22 9.61 -16.73
CA GLU A 106 -14.77 9.72 -16.86
C GLU A 106 -14.05 9.54 -15.50
N CYS A 107 -14.64 10.05 -14.40
CA CYS A 107 -14.14 9.80 -13.05
C CYS A 107 -14.14 8.29 -12.72
N GLU A 108 -15.26 7.62 -12.99
CA GLU A 108 -15.41 6.18 -12.77
C GLU A 108 -14.44 5.36 -13.61
N GLN A 109 -14.27 5.70 -14.88
CA GLN A 109 -13.33 5.03 -15.78
C GLN A 109 -11.89 5.17 -15.30
N ALA A 110 -11.47 6.38 -14.90
CA ALA A 110 -10.12 6.63 -14.42
C ALA A 110 -9.83 5.84 -13.13
N LEU A 111 -10.79 5.79 -12.20
CA LEU A 111 -10.66 5.01 -10.97
C LEU A 111 -10.64 3.51 -11.26
N THR A 112 -11.49 3.02 -12.16
CA THR A 112 -11.51 1.60 -12.56
C THR A 112 -10.17 1.16 -13.15
N LEU A 113 -9.55 2.01 -13.97
CA LEU A 113 -8.22 1.73 -14.53
C LEU A 113 -7.14 1.69 -13.42
N ALA A 114 -7.18 2.63 -12.47
CA ALA A 114 -6.26 2.62 -11.34
C ALA A 114 -6.41 1.34 -10.50
N ILE A 115 -7.64 0.90 -10.22
CA ILE A 115 -7.93 -0.35 -9.50
C ILE A 115 -7.38 -1.57 -10.24
N ALA A 116 -7.51 -1.59 -11.57
CA ALA A 116 -7.01 -2.71 -12.38
C ALA A 116 -5.48 -2.78 -12.46
N MET A 117 -4.79 -1.64 -12.31
CA MET A 117 -3.34 -1.53 -12.51
C MET A 117 -2.53 -1.60 -11.22
N LEU A 118 -3.11 -1.25 -10.07
CA LEU A 118 -2.37 -1.08 -8.82
C LEU A 118 -2.80 -2.10 -7.77
N PRO A 119 -1.84 -2.69 -7.03
CA PRO A 119 -2.14 -3.47 -5.84
C PRO A 119 -2.89 -2.62 -4.79
N PRO A 120 -3.69 -3.24 -3.90
CA PRO A 120 -4.55 -2.51 -2.95
C PRO A 120 -3.85 -1.44 -2.12
N LEU A 121 -2.69 -1.75 -1.52
CA LEU A 121 -1.95 -0.76 -0.72
C LEU A 121 -1.45 0.40 -1.58
N GLN A 122 -0.89 0.12 -2.77
CA GLN A 122 -0.41 1.17 -3.68
C GLN A 122 -1.57 2.02 -4.21
N LEU A 123 -2.71 1.40 -4.54
CA LEU A 123 -3.92 2.13 -4.90
C LEU A 123 -4.31 3.12 -3.79
N VAL A 124 -4.28 2.70 -2.53
CA VAL A 124 -4.61 3.56 -1.38
C VAL A 124 -3.57 4.66 -1.23
N SER A 125 -2.28 4.33 -1.17
CA SER A 125 -1.21 5.29 -0.86
C SER A 125 -0.92 6.28 -2.00
N GLU A 126 -0.98 5.81 -3.25
CA GLU A 126 -0.54 6.59 -4.41
C GLU A 126 -1.69 7.28 -5.17
N VAL A 127 -2.94 6.80 -4.99
CA VAL A 127 -4.09 7.37 -5.72
C VAL A 127 -5.18 7.86 -4.77
N LEU A 128 -5.76 6.98 -3.93
CA LEU A 128 -6.96 7.33 -3.18
C LEU A 128 -6.71 8.37 -2.08
N GLN A 129 -5.65 8.21 -1.29
CA GLN A 129 -5.31 9.17 -0.24
C GLN A 129 -4.89 10.54 -0.82
N PRO A 130 -4.00 10.63 -1.84
CA PRO A 130 -3.69 11.89 -2.51
C PRO A 130 -4.92 12.55 -3.12
N LEU A 131 -5.78 11.78 -3.81
CA LEU A 131 -7.02 12.27 -4.41
C LEU A 131 -7.95 12.89 -3.36
N LEU A 132 -8.25 12.17 -2.28
CA LEU A 132 -9.17 12.64 -1.25
C LEU A 132 -8.62 13.87 -0.49
N ARG A 133 -7.30 13.92 -0.29
CA ARG A 133 -6.64 15.10 0.28
C ARG A 133 -6.79 16.31 -0.63
N GLU A 134 -6.44 16.18 -1.90
CA GLU A 134 -6.53 17.26 -2.88
C GLU A 134 -7.97 17.75 -3.07
N VAL A 135 -8.93 16.83 -3.11
CA VAL A 135 -10.38 17.16 -3.16
C VAL A 135 -10.79 17.97 -1.93
N GLY A 136 -10.38 17.54 -0.73
CA GLY A 136 -10.67 18.26 0.52
C GLY A 136 -10.03 19.65 0.57
N GLU A 137 -8.77 19.76 0.16
CA GLU A 137 -8.05 21.03 0.11
C GLU A 137 -8.67 22.00 -0.90
N ARG A 138 -9.01 21.55 -2.10
CA ARG A 138 -9.67 22.39 -3.12
C ARG A 138 -11.06 22.81 -2.70
N TRP A 139 -11.83 21.92 -2.07
CA TRP A 139 -13.12 22.29 -1.50
C TRP A 139 -12.97 23.38 -0.42
N HIS A 140 -12.01 23.22 0.48
CA HIS A 140 -11.76 24.20 1.55
C HIS A 140 -11.33 25.58 1.00
N ARG A 141 -10.58 25.63 -0.11
CA ARG A 141 -10.21 26.86 -0.82
C ARG A 141 -11.33 27.42 -1.72
N GLY A 142 -12.48 26.74 -1.81
CA GLY A 142 -13.58 27.14 -2.69
C GLY A 142 -13.34 26.87 -4.19
N GLU A 143 -12.33 26.11 -4.54
CA GLU A 143 -11.99 25.72 -5.92
C GLU A 143 -12.83 24.54 -6.42
N LEU A 144 -13.42 23.78 -5.52
CA LEU A 144 -14.40 22.72 -5.78
C LEU A 144 -15.70 23.00 -5.04
N ALA A 145 -16.83 22.78 -5.71
CA ALA A 145 -18.13 22.79 -5.07
C ALA A 145 -18.33 21.52 -4.21
N ILE A 146 -19.17 21.64 -3.18
CA ILE A 146 -19.50 20.49 -2.32
C ILE A 146 -20.06 19.29 -3.10
N SER A 147 -20.81 19.54 -4.18
CA SER A 147 -21.33 18.49 -5.07
C SER A 147 -20.23 17.73 -5.80
N GLN A 148 -19.13 18.39 -6.16
CA GLN A 148 -17.97 17.77 -6.82
C GLN A 148 -17.17 16.93 -5.81
N GLU A 149 -16.96 17.43 -4.60
CA GLU A 149 -16.38 16.66 -3.48
C GLU A 149 -17.21 15.39 -3.23
N ARG A 150 -18.55 15.54 -3.09
CA ARG A 150 -19.46 14.43 -2.85
C ARG A 150 -19.46 13.41 -4.00
N LEU A 151 -19.34 13.85 -5.23
CA LEU A 151 -19.22 12.97 -6.40
C LEU A 151 -18.01 12.05 -6.25
N VAL A 152 -16.82 12.62 -6.00
CA VAL A 152 -15.58 11.85 -5.87
C VAL A 152 -15.64 10.91 -4.67
N SER A 153 -16.03 11.40 -3.50
CA SER A 153 -16.16 10.62 -2.26
C SER A 153 -17.12 9.44 -2.42
N THR A 154 -18.24 9.63 -3.12
CA THR A 154 -19.23 8.57 -3.39
C THR A 154 -18.67 7.52 -4.34
N ILE A 155 -17.98 7.92 -5.41
CA ILE A 155 -17.35 7.00 -6.36
C ILE A 155 -16.26 6.16 -5.65
N VAL A 156 -15.40 6.79 -4.85
CA VAL A 156 -14.36 6.10 -4.07
C VAL A 156 -15.01 5.10 -3.10
N ARG A 157 -15.98 5.55 -2.30
CA ARG A 157 -16.68 4.69 -1.33
C ARG A 157 -17.24 3.43 -1.96
N ARG A 158 -17.98 3.60 -3.07
CA ARG A 158 -18.62 2.47 -3.78
C ARG A 158 -17.57 1.48 -4.28
N ASN A 159 -16.52 1.94 -4.92
CA ASN A 159 -15.50 1.05 -5.51
C ASN A 159 -14.67 0.34 -4.42
N VAL A 160 -14.25 1.05 -3.37
CA VAL A 160 -13.52 0.45 -2.24
C VAL A 160 -14.40 -0.58 -1.51
N GLY A 161 -15.71 -0.29 -1.33
CA GLY A 161 -16.66 -1.24 -0.76
C GLY A 161 -16.77 -2.52 -1.58
N LEU A 162 -16.89 -2.41 -2.91
CA LEU A 162 -16.93 -3.58 -3.81
C LEU A 162 -15.63 -4.40 -3.76
N MET A 163 -14.48 -3.75 -3.65
CA MET A 163 -13.19 -4.42 -3.49
C MET A 163 -13.13 -5.15 -2.13
N LEU A 164 -13.54 -4.49 -1.06
CA LEU A 164 -13.63 -5.09 0.29
C LEU A 164 -14.47 -6.36 0.24
N ASP A 165 -15.69 -6.30 -0.28
CA ASP A 165 -16.58 -7.46 -0.40
C ASP A 165 -15.95 -8.60 -1.20
N THR A 166 -15.21 -8.26 -2.26
CA THR A 166 -14.54 -9.24 -3.12
C THR A 166 -13.43 -9.97 -2.37
N TYR A 167 -12.58 -9.25 -1.65
CA TYR A 167 -11.48 -9.83 -0.88
C TYR A 167 -11.99 -10.59 0.35
N ASP A 168 -12.99 -10.06 1.05
CA ASP A 168 -13.53 -10.67 2.27
C ASP A 168 -14.17 -12.04 2.03
N ARG A 169 -14.73 -12.29 0.85
CA ARG A 169 -15.27 -13.61 0.46
C ARG A 169 -14.22 -14.73 0.47
N SER A 170 -12.97 -14.39 0.19
CA SER A 170 -11.85 -15.32 0.17
C SER A 170 -11.06 -15.38 1.48
N ALA A 171 -11.44 -14.57 2.48
CA ALA A 171 -10.76 -14.47 3.76
C ALA A 171 -10.74 -15.82 4.51
N ARG A 172 -9.58 -16.18 5.07
CA ARG A 172 -9.34 -17.42 5.81
C ARG A 172 -8.55 -17.20 7.10
N ARG A 173 -8.08 -15.94 7.33
CA ARG A 173 -7.32 -15.54 8.52
C ARG A 173 -8.25 -15.04 9.61
N ALA A 174 -7.67 -14.69 10.75
CA ALA A 174 -8.37 -14.12 11.88
C ALA A 174 -9.19 -12.87 11.52
N ALA A 175 -10.20 -12.56 12.33
CA ALA A 175 -11.10 -11.43 12.11
C ALA A 175 -10.55 -10.14 12.72
N VAL A 176 -10.77 -9.02 12.02
CA VAL A 176 -10.49 -7.66 12.50
C VAL A 176 -11.76 -6.81 12.36
N VAL A 177 -12.07 -6.07 13.42
CA VAL A 177 -13.21 -5.15 13.44
C VAL A 177 -12.75 -3.76 13.02
N PHE A 178 -13.55 -3.10 12.18
CA PHE A 178 -13.32 -1.73 11.73
C PHE A 178 -14.51 -0.85 12.12
N ALA A 179 -14.26 0.21 12.90
CA ALA A 179 -15.29 1.12 13.37
C ALA A 179 -14.76 2.54 13.59
N THR A 180 -15.65 3.51 13.79
CA THR A 180 -15.29 4.78 14.41
C THR A 180 -16.04 4.98 15.72
N LEU A 181 -15.42 5.74 16.62
CA LEU A 181 -16.02 6.10 17.91
C LEU A 181 -17.07 7.21 17.77
N PRO A 182 -17.88 7.48 18.80
CA PRO A 182 -18.94 8.46 18.75
C PRO A 182 -18.48 9.85 18.28
N GLY A 183 -19.21 10.43 17.34
CA GLY A 183 -18.93 11.73 16.74
C GLY A 183 -17.95 11.72 15.59
N GLU A 184 -17.22 10.63 15.33
CA GLU A 184 -16.30 10.52 14.19
C GLU A 184 -17.02 9.96 12.96
N ARG A 185 -17.10 10.77 11.89
CA ARG A 185 -17.82 10.45 10.65
C ARG A 185 -16.91 10.28 9.43
N HIS A 186 -15.59 10.41 9.61
CA HIS A 186 -14.63 10.24 8.52
C HIS A 186 -14.34 8.76 8.29
N GLU A 187 -15.12 8.13 7.41
CA GLU A 187 -15.07 6.68 7.20
C GLU A 187 -14.17 6.23 6.04
N LEU A 188 -13.85 7.10 5.06
CA LEU A 188 -13.15 6.64 3.86
C LEU A 188 -11.77 6.07 4.16
N GLY A 189 -11.03 6.69 5.09
CA GLY A 189 -9.75 6.16 5.55
C GLY A 189 -9.88 4.78 6.20
N LEU A 190 -10.91 4.62 7.03
CA LEU A 190 -11.23 3.35 7.68
C LEU A 190 -11.60 2.27 6.65
N LEU A 191 -12.46 2.61 5.68
CA LEU A 191 -12.90 1.69 4.63
C LEU A 191 -11.72 1.24 3.73
N MET A 192 -10.82 2.16 3.38
CA MET A 192 -9.59 1.83 2.66
C MET A 192 -8.68 0.88 3.46
N SER A 193 -8.51 1.12 4.75
CA SER A 193 -7.74 0.24 5.64
C SER A 193 -8.37 -1.15 5.76
N ALA A 194 -9.71 -1.22 5.86
CA ALA A 194 -10.46 -2.47 5.86
C ALA A 194 -10.26 -3.27 4.56
N MET A 195 -10.30 -2.61 3.41
CA MET A 195 -10.06 -3.23 2.11
C MET A 195 -8.62 -3.77 2.00
N VAL A 196 -7.61 -3.02 2.46
CA VAL A 196 -6.21 -3.49 2.51
C VAL A 196 -6.10 -4.72 3.43
N CYS A 197 -6.71 -4.71 4.61
CA CYS A 197 -6.75 -5.84 5.54
C CYS A 197 -7.37 -7.09 4.88
N ALA A 198 -8.52 -6.96 4.23
CA ALA A 198 -9.19 -8.05 3.51
C ALA A 198 -8.34 -8.59 2.35
N SER A 199 -7.62 -7.73 1.63
CA SER A 199 -6.72 -8.14 0.53
C SER A 199 -5.54 -9.00 1.01
N ARG A 200 -5.19 -8.91 2.31
CA ARG A 200 -4.20 -9.76 2.98
C ARG A 200 -4.80 -11.06 3.54
N GLY A 201 -6.07 -11.33 3.26
CA GLY A 201 -6.78 -12.56 3.61
C GLY A 201 -7.37 -12.59 5.01
N PHE A 202 -7.38 -11.47 5.73
CA PHE A 202 -8.06 -11.35 7.03
C PHE A 202 -9.57 -11.19 6.84
N LYS A 203 -10.35 -11.79 7.74
CA LYS A 203 -11.78 -11.54 7.82
C LYS A 203 -12.03 -10.13 8.33
N VAL A 204 -12.86 -9.36 7.65
CA VAL A 204 -13.18 -7.99 8.03
C VAL A 204 -14.62 -7.90 8.53
N HIS A 205 -14.78 -7.34 9.72
CA HIS A 205 -16.07 -6.89 10.22
C HIS A 205 -16.12 -5.36 10.19
N TYR A 206 -16.67 -4.81 9.12
CA TYR A 206 -16.84 -3.37 8.97
C TYR A 206 -18.15 -2.92 9.62
N LEU A 207 -18.07 -2.37 10.83
CA LEU A 207 -19.25 -1.91 11.58
C LEU A 207 -19.69 -0.50 11.19
N GLY A 208 -18.80 0.28 10.53
CA GLY A 208 -19.11 1.65 10.11
C GLY A 208 -18.74 2.70 11.16
N ILE A 209 -19.54 3.75 11.22
CA ILE A 209 -19.21 4.98 11.93
C ILE A 209 -20.09 5.21 13.15
N ASP A 210 -19.58 6.04 14.10
CA ASP A 210 -20.36 6.64 15.20
C ASP A 210 -20.91 5.59 16.18
N LEU A 211 -20.08 4.62 16.62
CA LEU A 211 -20.49 3.54 17.51
C LEU A 211 -19.95 3.70 18.93
N PRO A 212 -20.78 3.36 19.96
CA PRO A 212 -20.32 3.32 21.33
C PRO A 212 -19.18 2.32 21.56
N PRO A 213 -18.14 2.67 22.38
CA PRO A 213 -17.01 1.79 22.64
C PRO A 213 -17.39 0.41 23.14
N GLY A 214 -18.39 0.34 24.05
CA GLY A 214 -18.89 -0.92 24.62
C GLY A 214 -19.53 -1.84 23.57
N GLU A 215 -20.22 -1.30 22.55
CA GLU A 215 -20.80 -2.09 21.47
C GLU A 215 -19.72 -2.65 20.54
N ILE A 216 -18.69 -1.86 20.23
CA ILE A 216 -17.54 -2.32 19.45
C ILE A 216 -16.82 -3.46 20.20
N ALA A 217 -16.56 -3.28 21.51
CA ALA A 217 -15.90 -4.29 22.34
C ALA A 217 -16.73 -5.58 22.43
N ARG A 218 -18.05 -5.47 22.62
CA ARG A 218 -18.95 -6.63 22.64
C ARG A 218 -18.87 -7.40 21.34
N PHE A 219 -19.01 -6.72 20.20
CA PHE A 219 -18.94 -7.35 18.90
C PHE A 219 -17.59 -8.03 18.66
N ALA A 220 -16.49 -7.34 18.96
CA ALA A 220 -15.15 -7.90 18.79
C ALA A 220 -14.93 -9.18 19.62
N ARG A 221 -15.42 -9.20 20.86
CA ARG A 221 -15.37 -10.39 21.74
C ARG A 221 -16.21 -11.55 21.20
N GLU A 222 -17.46 -11.29 20.82
CA GLU A 222 -18.38 -12.31 20.33
C GLU A 222 -17.97 -12.88 18.97
N SER A 223 -17.36 -12.07 18.11
CA SER A 223 -16.84 -12.50 16.81
C SER A 223 -15.45 -13.16 16.86
N GLY A 224 -14.78 -13.15 18.04
CA GLY A 224 -13.43 -13.66 18.19
C GLY A 224 -12.39 -12.83 17.43
N ALA A 225 -12.62 -11.55 17.23
CA ALA A 225 -11.70 -10.69 16.51
C ALA A 225 -10.39 -10.49 17.29
N VAL A 226 -9.28 -10.55 16.57
CA VAL A 226 -7.92 -10.38 17.15
C VAL A 226 -7.50 -8.91 17.23
N GLY A 227 -8.22 -8.02 16.58
CA GLY A 227 -7.95 -6.58 16.59
C GLY A 227 -9.17 -5.73 16.25
N VAL A 228 -9.11 -4.48 16.73
CA VAL A 228 -10.08 -3.43 16.43
C VAL A 228 -9.32 -2.26 15.80
N ALA A 229 -9.64 -1.90 14.59
CA ALA A 229 -9.08 -0.74 13.89
C ALA A 229 -10.05 0.44 13.98
N LEU A 230 -9.55 1.58 14.45
CA LEU A 230 -10.33 2.82 14.60
C LEU A 230 -9.72 3.94 13.76
N SER A 231 -10.58 4.78 13.17
CA SER A 231 -10.16 6.03 12.53
C SER A 231 -10.42 7.22 13.46
N VAL A 232 -9.40 8.10 13.60
CA VAL A 232 -9.44 9.32 14.41
C VAL A 232 -8.96 10.49 13.57
N VAL A 233 -9.88 11.33 13.12
CA VAL A 233 -9.61 12.46 12.22
C VAL A 233 -9.98 13.80 12.86
N LEU A 234 -11.06 13.86 13.64
CA LEU A 234 -11.53 15.09 14.27
C LEU A 234 -10.69 15.46 15.51
N GLN A 235 -10.09 16.64 15.48
CA GLN A 235 -9.25 17.14 16.61
C GLN A 235 -10.08 17.55 17.83
N ASP A 236 -11.28 18.07 17.65
CA ASP A 236 -12.20 18.48 18.73
C ASP A 236 -12.69 17.32 19.59
N ARG A 237 -12.50 16.08 19.15
CA ARG A 237 -12.87 14.86 19.89
C ARG A 237 -11.73 14.24 20.69
N LEU A 238 -10.52 14.78 20.58
CA LEU A 238 -9.35 14.22 21.27
C LEU A 238 -9.44 14.26 22.79
N ALA A 239 -10.22 15.19 23.36
CA ALA A 239 -10.41 15.31 24.81
C ALA A 239 -11.10 14.07 25.43
N ASP A 240 -12.12 13.53 24.74
CA ASP A 240 -12.92 12.39 25.21
C ASP A 240 -12.31 11.05 24.82
N LEU A 241 -11.43 11.05 23.84
CA LEU A 241 -10.88 9.85 23.22
C LEU A 241 -10.16 8.91 24.19
N PRO A 242 -9.32 9.38 25.17
CA PRO A 242 -8.68 8.48 26.13
C PRO A 242 -9.67 7.72 27.02
N ALA A 243 -10.81 8.34 27.36
CA ALA A 243 -11.86 7.68 28.15
C ALA A 243 -12.57 6.61 27.31
N GLN A 244 -12.93 6.92 26.07
CA GLN A 244 -13.55 5.98 25.14
C GLN A 244 -12.64 4.80 24.82
N LEU A 245 -11.32 5.03 24.65
CA LEU A 245 -10.34 3.97 24.42
C LEU A 245 -10.16 3.05 25.65
N ARG A 246 -10.20 3.60 26.86
CA ARG A 246 -10.17 2.78 28.09
C ARG A 246 -11.43 1.91 28.20
N GLU A 247 -12.60 2.47 27.93
CA GLU A 247 -13.85 1.71 27.90
C GLU A 247 -13.79 0.57 26.87
N LEU A 248 -13.39 0.87 25.63
CA LEU A 248 -13.20 -0.13 24.59
C LEU A 248 -12.23 -1.23 25.05
N ALA A 249 -11.04 -0.83 25.47
CA ALA A 249 -9.97 -1.77 25.85
C ALA A 249 -10.36 -2.69 27.02
N SER A 250 -11.13 -2.18 28.00
CA SER A 250 -11.61 -2.98 29.13
C SER A 250 -12.62 -4.05 28.73
N GLY A 251 -13.33 -3.87 27.62
CA GLY A 251 -14.29 -4.84 27.11
C GLY A 251 -13.72 -5.86 26.12
N LEU A 252 -12.44 -5.69 25.70
CA LEU A 252 -11.78 -6.60 24.77
C LEU A 252 -11.05 -7.75 25.50
N PRO A 253 -10.82 -8.90 24.80
CA PRO A 253 -9.89 -9.92 25.29
C PRO A 253 -8.47 -9.34 25.43
N GLU A 254 -7.68 -9.86 26.40
CA GLU A 254 -6.29 -9.42 26.62
C GLU A 254 -5.39 -9.55 25.37
N SER A 255 -5.66 -10.54 24.54
CA SER A 255 -4.94 -10.78 23.28
C SER A 255 -5.31 -9.81 22.17
N ALA A 256 -6.44 -9.12 22.27
CA ALA A 256 -6.91 -8.21 21.20
C ALA A 256 -6.20 -6.86 21.25
N GLN A 257 -5.78 -6.38 20.08
CA GLN A 257 -5.14 -5.06 19.93
C GLN A 257 -6.13 -4.01 19.41
N VAL A 258 -5.90 -2.76 19.78
CA VAL A 258 -6.60 -1.62 19.20
C VAL A 258 -5.61 -0.83 18.33
N TRP A 259 -5.94 -0.66 17.07
CA TRP A 259 -5.13 0.08 16.10
C TRP A 259 -5.78 1.41 15.78
N LEU A 260 -5.06 2.50 16.02
CA LEU A 260 -5.54 3.87 15.81
C LEU A 260 -4.90 4.43 14.55
N GLY A 261 -5.69 4.70 13.53
CA GLY A 261 -5.30 5.40 12.31
C GLY A 261 -5.96 6.77 12.21
N GLY A 262 -5.56 7.54 11.20
CA GLY A 262 -6.10 8.87 10.93
C GLY A 262 -5.18 10.01 11.36
N SER A 263 -5.43 11.21 10.83
CA SER A 263 -4.54 12.36 11.01
C SER A 263 -4.39 12.80 12.47
N SER A 264 -5.46 12.70 13.25
CA SER A 264 -5.44 13.13 14.66
C SER A 264 -4.98 12.04 15.63
N ALA A 265 -4.90 10.77 15.21
CA ALA A 265 -4.33 9.73 16.04
C ALA A 265 -2.84 9.97 16.36
N ARG A 266 -2.11 10.59 15.45
CA ARG A 266 -0.66 10.83 15.55
C ARG A 266 -0.24 11.82 16.63
N VAL A 267 -1.16 12.66 17.10
CA VAL A 267 -0.85 13.65 18.15
C VAL A 267 -1.11 13.11 19.56
N LEU A 268 -1.63 11.87 19.68
CA LEU A 268 -1.87 11.24 20.96
C LEU A 268 -0.57 10.80 21.61
N ALA A 269 -0.36 11.22 22.86
CA ALA A 269 0.78 10.78 23.63
C ALA A 269 0.58 9.33 24.13
N ARG A 270 1.65 8.56 24.17
CA ARG A 270 1.60 7.12 24.52
C ARG A 270 1.03 6.85 25.92
N ASP A 271 1.27 7.74 26.86
CA ASP A 271 0.78 7.68 28.23
C ASP A 271 -0.75 7.89 28.36
N GLN A 272 -1.38 8.45 27.34
CA GLN A 272 -2.83 8.62 27.26
C GLN A 272 -3.57 7.37 26.74
N LEU A 273 -2.82 6.41 26.19
CA LEU A 273 -3.37 5.24 25.51
C LEU A 273 -3.32 4.00 26.41
N PRO A 274 -4.37 3.13 26.36
CA PRO A 274 -4.30 1.80 26.96
C PRO A 274 -3.12 0.98 26.43
N PRO A 275 -2.59 0.01 27.23
CA PRO A 275 -1.41 -0.77 26.83
C PRO A 275 -1.54 -1.51 25.50
N ASN A 276 -2.73 -2.02 25.20
CA ASN A 276 -3.05 -2.74 23.96
C ASN A 276 -3.42 -1.83 22.76
N CYS A 277 -3.34 -0.50 22.92
CA CYS A 277 -3.56 0.45 21.83
C CYS A 277 -2.24 0.81 21.15
N VAL A 278 -2.28 0.87 19.81
CA VAL A 278 -1.14 1.24 18.96
C VAL A 278 -1.59 2.25 17.93
N VAL A 279 -0.82 3.34 17.79
CA VAL A 279 -1.04 4.33 16.73
C VAL A 279 -0.29 3.87 15.48
N LEU A 280 -0.99 3.79 14.35
CA LEU A 280 -0.44 3.47 13.03
C LEU A 280 -0.16 4.77 12.28
N GLN A 281 1.05 4.90 11.75
CA GLN A 281 1.46 6.08 10.99
C GLN A 281 0.91 6.09 9.57
N ASP A 282 0.81 4.89 8.95
CA ASP A 282 0.36 4.74 7.58
C ASP A 282 -0.17 3.31 7.30
N GLY A 283 -0.50 3.06 6.03
CA GLY A 283 -0.97 1.75 5.58
C GLY A 283 0.12 0.68 5.58
N ALA A 284 1.39 1.05 5.48
CA ALA A 284 2.50 0.10 5.52
C ALA A 284 2.68 -0.47 6.93
N GLU A 285 2.53 0.36 7.98
CA GLU A 285 2.51 -0.15 9.36
C GLU A 285 1.31 -1.07 9.63
N LEU A 286 0.15 -0.80 9.02
CA LEU A 286 -0.99 -1.72 9.09
C LEU A 286 -0.61 -3.08 8.48
N GLU A 287 -0.04 -3.11 7.28
CA GLU A 287 0.40 -4.36 6.65
C GLU A 287 1.42 -5.11 7.49
N GLN A 288 2.43 -4.43 7.99
CA GLN A 288 3.44 -5.03 8.86
C GLN A 288 2.83 -5.68 10.11
N ARG A 289 1.82 -5.04 10.70
CA ARG A 289 1.07 -5.61 11.83
C ARG A 289 0.29 -6.86 11.44
N LEU A 290 -0.38 -6.82 10.30
CA LEU A 290 -1.12 -7.96 9.78
C LEU A 290 -0.19 -9.14 9.47
N GLU A 291 1.01 -8.89 8.95
CA GLU A 291 2.02 -9.92 8.71
C GLU A 291 2.49 -10.58 10.01
N MET A 292 2.76 -9.79 11.06
CA MET A 292 3.14 -10.33 12.38
C MET A 292 2.04 -11.18 13.02
N MET A 293 0.77 -10.92 12.72
CA MET A 293 -0.36 -11.71 13.23
C MET A 293 -0.64 -12.96 12.38
N ALA A 294 -0.05 -13.06 11.21
CA ALA A 294 -0.23 -14.16 10.28
C ALA A 294 0.82 -15.26 10.45
N ALA A 295 1.93 -14.98 11.16
CA ALA A 295 3.01 -15.89 11.48
C ALA A 295 2.68 -16.73 12.71
#